data_6800d36775a3f7aec5c9da77bdb9bfdd
#
_entry.id   6800d36775a3f7aec5c9da77bdb9bfdd
#
_cell.length_a   1.000
_cell.length_b   1.000
_cell.length_c   1.000
_cell.angle_alpha   90.00
_cell.angle_beta   90.00
_cell.angle_gamma   90.00
#
_symmetry.space_group_name_H-M   'P 1'
#
loop_
_entity.id
_entity.type
_entity.pdbx_description
1 polymer ?
#
loop_
_entity_poly.entity_id
_entity_poly.type
_entity_poly.pdbx_seq_one_letter_code
_entity_poly.pdbx_strand_id
1 'polypeptide(L)'
;MKPHTVVAAAAAALAVVLAIGGCAGNGSPGAKSSGTTATGTSGEAATLLKQATDVMRKVTGMHLTLAVQGDVPNLRVTKLEGDISNTPQTVATGIATVLVGNTPQEAKFVFVDGHLYSDLGQPGTYTDFGNGASIYRVSVLLDPNKGLANLLANLKDAAVAGSQQVNGVATTKITGESSADDIATLSGSRLTDETISTVPTTVWTASDGSSHLVQLQIAPTPNTSVTLTMSDWGKQVTATKPV
;
A
#
# COMPACT_ATOMS: atom_id res chain seq x y z
N MET A 1 -45.57 -38.40 -6.27
CA MET A 1 -46.51 -38.07 -5.18
C MET A 1 -46.19 -36.72 -4.59
N LYS A 2 -47.04 -35.75 -4.86
CA LYS A 2 -47.13 -34.46 -4.14
C LYS A 2 -47.83 -34.69 -2.78
N PRO A 3 -47.74 -33.79 -1.77
CA PRO A 3 -48.28 -32.43 -1.88
C PRO A 3 -47.40 -31.35 -1.20
N HIS A 4 -47.40 -30.18 -1.69
CA HIS A 4 -47.94 -28.85 -1.31
C HIS A 4 -48.19 -28.57 0.16
N THR A 5 -47.60 -27.47 0.70
CA THR A 5 -48.34 -26.58 1.55
C THR A 5 -47.79 -25.14 1.42
N VAL A 6 -48.69 -24.24 1.08
CA VAL A 6 -48.63 -22.77 1.02
C VAL A 6 -49.23 -22.24 2.33
N VAL A 7 -48.78 -21.11 2.85
CA VAL A 7 -49.47 -20.14 3.73
C VAL A 7 -48.43 -19.12 4.19
N ALA A 8 -48.56 -17.87 4.23
CA ALA A 8 -49.47 -16.83 3.80
C ALA A 8 -48.86 -15.49 4.34
N ALA A 9 -49.14 -14.44 3.66
CA ALA A 9 -48.76 -13.04 3.95
C ALA A 9 -49.37 -12.51 5.24
N ALA A 10 -48.69 -11.54 5.86
CA ALA A 10 -49.35 -10.54 6.71
C ALA A 10 -48.66 -9.17 6.52
N ALA A 11 -49.38 -8.30 5.86
CA ALA A 11 -49.14 -6.88 5.80
C ALA A 11 -49.74 -6.23 7.05
N ALA A 12 -49.08 -5.26 7.66
CA ALA A 12 -49.66 -4.32 8.60
C ALA A 12 -49.17 -2.91 8.28
N ALA A 13 -50.06 -2.16 7.72
CA ALA A 13 -49.99 -0.69 7.60
C ALA A 13 -50.68 -0.07 8.84
N LEU A 14 -50.09 1.00 9.38
CA LEU A 14 -50.77 2.03 10.19
C LEU A 14 -49.80 3.21 10.32
N ALA A 15 -50.14 4.30 9.84
CA ALA A 15 -51.09 5.36 10.01
C ALA A 15 -50.38 6.66 10.40
N VAL A 16 -50.58 7.63 9.58
CA VAL A 16 -50.22 9.05 9.61
C VAL A 16 -50.87 9.72 10.82
N VAL A 17 -50.17 10.58 11.54
CA VAL A 17 -50.73 11.67 12.34
C VAL A 17 -50.10 12.98 11.92
N LEU A 18 -50.87 13.77 11.21
CA LEU A 18 -50.66 15.19 10.98
C LEU A 18 -51.10 15.96 12.25
N ALA A 19 -50.19 16.71 12.82
CA ALA A 19 -50.57 17.80 13.73
C ALA A 19 -50.09 19.12 13.12
N ILE A 20 -51.05 19.91 12.66
CA ILE A 20 -50.88 21.30 12.22
C ILE A 20 -51.03 22.17 13.47
N GLY A 21 -50.05 22.99 13.77
CA GLY A 21 -50.10 24.03 14.78
C GLY A 21 -49.12 25.13 14.37
N GLY A 22 -49.65 26.18 13.78
CA GLY A 22 -48.91 27.39 13.48
C GLY A 22 -48.77 28.30 14.68
N CYS A 23 -47.70 29.08 14.71
CA CYS A 23 -47.72 30.52 14.92
C CYS A 23 -46.32 31.14 14.84
N ALA A 24 -46.30 32.29 14.25
CA ALA A 24 -45.19 33.17 13.91
C ALA A 24 -44.15 33.45 15.00
N GLY A 25 -42.90 33.63 14.58
CA GLY A 25 -41.82 34.20 15.40
C GLY A 25 -40.50 34.19 14.67
N ASN A 26 -40.12 35.35 14.20
CA ASN A 26 -38.85 35.79 13.58
C ASN A 26 -37.58 35.12 14.06
N GLY A 27 -36.65 34.80 13.13
CA GLY A 27 -35.24 34.65 13.44
C GLY A 27 -34.59 33.40 12.81
N SER A 28 -33.97 33.56 11.61
CA SER A 28 -32.94 32.68 11.04
C SER A 28 -31.74 32.45 11.99
N PRO A 29 -30.88 31.44 11.77
CA PRO A 29 -30.44 30.91 10.51
C PRO A 29 -30.39 29.38 10.39
N GLY A 30 -30.43 28.90 9.17
CA GLY A 30 -30.43 27.53 8.77
C GLY A 30 -29.29 26.68 9.37
N ALA A 31 -29.68 25.58 9.99
CA ALA A 31 -28.76 24.49 10.25
C ALA A 31 -28.39 23.82 8.93
N LYS A 32 -27.27 24.23 8.36
CA LYS A 32 -26.58 23.46 7.33
C LYS A 32 -26.12 22.17 7.99
N SER A 33 -26.65 21.05 7.56
CA SER A 33 -26.04 19.74 7.76
C SER A 33 -24.66 19.78 7.13
N SER A 34 -23.66 20.12 7.94
CA SER A 34 -22.25 20.04 7.54
C SER A 34 -21.89 18.57 7.54
N GLY A 35 -22.00 17.93 6.39
CA GLY A 35 -21.20 16.78 6.08
C GLY A 35 -19.73 17.25 6.17
N THR A 36 -19.08 16.99 7.28
CA THR A 36 -17.67 17.26 7.48
C THR A 36 -16.90 16.26 6.63
N THR A 37 -16.72 16.57 5.34
CA THR A 37 -15.60 16.04 4.59
C THR A 37 -14.38 16.71 5.24
N ALA A 38 -13.68 15.98 6.10
CA ALA A 38 -12.44 16.45 6.69
C ALA A 38 -11.38 16.54 5.56
N THR A 39 -11.38 17.65 4.85
CA THR A 39 -10.28 18.05 3.99
C THR A 39 -9.23 18.59 4.94
N GLY A 40 -8.32 17.72 5.42
CA GLY A 40 -7.16 18.13 6.19
C GLY A 40 -6.36 19.13 5.36
N THR A 41 -5.83 20.15 6.02
CA THR A 41 -5.06 21.19 5.33
C THR A 41 -3.77 20.57 4.78
N SER A 42 -3.25 21.09 3.67
CA SER A 42 -1.95 20.69 3.10
C SER A 42 -0.80 20.76 4.11
N GLY A 43 -0.89 21.66 5.10
CA GLY A 43 0.07 21.77 6.20
C GLY A 43 0.06 20.57 7.16
N GLU A 44 -1.11 19.96 7.42
CA GLU A 44 -1.21 18.74 8.24
C GLU A 44 -0.57 17.56 7.51
N ALA A 45 -0.88 17.36 6.23
CA ALA A 45 -0.27 16.32 5.42
C ALA A 45 1.25 16.44 5.39
N ALA A 46 1.80 17.67 5.20
CA ALA A 46 3.24 17.91 5.21
C ALA A 46 3.89 17.55 6.55
N THR A 47 3.23 17.83 7.67
CA THR A 47 3.72 17.48 9.01
C THR A 47 3.78 15.97 9.20
N LEU A 48 2.70 15.24 8.83
CA LEU A 48 2.63 13.79 8.93
C LEU A 48 3.66 13.11 8.03
N LEU A 49 3.80 13.58 6.79
CA LEU A 49 4.80 13.07 5.85
C LEU A 49 6.23 13.27 6.35
N LYS A 50 6.51 14.44 6.93
CA LYS A 50 7.83 14.68 7.54
C LYS A 50 8.11 13.72 8.68
N GLN A 51 7.16 13.51 9.58
CA GLN A 51 7.31 12.57 10.70
C GLN A 51 7.54 11.14 10.18
N ALA A 52 6.71 10.69 9.23
CA ALA A 52 6.86 9.37 8.62
C ALA A 52 8.20 9.21 7.88
N THR A 53 8.67 10.24 7.18
CA THR A 53 9.99 10.26 6.53
C THR A 53 11.11 10.09 7.54
N ASP A 54 11.08 10.86 8.64
CA ASP A 54 12.12 10.83 9.68
C ASP A 54 12.17 9.45 10.40
N VAL A 55 11.03 8.80 10.54
CA VAL A 55 10.92 7.42 11.07
C VAL A 55 11.46 6.42 10.05
N MET A 56 10.97 6.46 8.81
CA MET A 56 11.34 5.50 7.77
C MET A 56 12.83 5.54 7.41
N ARG A 57 13.50 6.69 7.54
CA ARG A 57 14.97 6.80 7.37
C ARG A 57 15.78 5.96 8.36
N LYS A 58 15.19 5.58 9.48
CA LYS A 58 15.83 4.80 10.54
C LYS A 58 15.45 3.33 10.52
N VAL A 59 14.49 2.95 9.68
CA VAL A 59 14.05 1.55 9.57
C VAL A 59 15.14 0.72 8.90
N THR A 60 15.62 -0.30 9.61
CA THR A 60 16.69 -1.20 9.16
C THR A 60 16.17 -2.57 8.72
N GLY A 61 14.90 -2.83 8.91
CA GLY A 61 14.24 -4.06 8.47
C GLY A 61 12.74 -3.97 8.66
N MET A 62 12.00 -4.79 7.94
CA MET A 62 10.54 -4.85 8.01
C MET A 62 10.01 -6.12 7.35
N HIS A 63 8.79 -6.47 7.68
CA HIS A 63 7.94 -7.35 6.87
C HIS A 63 7.21 -6.53 5.83
N LEU A 64 7.06 -7.06 4.62
CA LEU A 64 6.33 -6.38 3.55
C LEU A 64 5.50 -7.37 2.72
N THR A 65 4.34 -6.89 2.25
CA THR A 65 3.55 -7.54 1.23
C THR A 65 3.35 -6.59 0.05
N LEU A 66 3.36 -7.14 -1.15
CA LEU A 66 3.06 -6.42 -2.38
C LEU A 66 1.91 -7.12 -3.10
N ALA A 67 0.95 -6.35 -3.57
CA ALA A 67 -0.16 -6.81 -4.41
C ALA A 67 -0.34 -5.88 -5.60
N VAL A 68 -0.50 -6.46 -6.77
CA VAL A 68 -0.71 -5.74 -8.04
C VAL A 68 -2.10 -6.03 -8.55
N GLN A 69 -2.81 -4.98 -9.00
CA GLN A 69 -4.08 -5.08 -9.68
C GLN A 69 -3.92 -4.51 -11.11
N GLY A 70 -4.50 -5.22 -12.07
CA GLY A 70 -4.38 -4.88 -13.47
C GLY A 70 -3.03 -5.24 -14.08
N ASP A 71 -2.84 -4.87 -15.34
CA ASP A 71 -1.58 -5.09 -16.06
C ASP A 71 -0.71 -3.84 -15.96
N VAL A 72 0.30 -3.90 -15.10
CA VAL A 72 1.24 -2.80 -14.86
C VAL A 72 2.47 -2.99 -15.76
N PRO A 73 2.77 -2.02 -16.62
CA PRO A 73 3.91 -2.12 -17.55
C PRO A 73 5.22 -2.42 -16.82
N ASN A 74 6.02 -3.32 -17.41
CA ASN A 74 7.37 -3.67 -16.93
C ASN A 74 7.44 -4.27 -15.52
N LEU A 75 6.31 -4.55 -14.87
CA LEU A 75 6.27 -5.20 -13.56
C LEU A 75 5.93 -6.68 -13.73
N ARG A 76 6.90 -7.54 -13.37
CA ARG A 76 6.74 -8.99 -13.48
C ARG A 76 6.30 -9.66 -12.19
N VAL A 77 6.41 -8.99 -11.05
CA VAL A 77 5.93 -9.47 -9.76
C VAL A 77 4.49 -9.03 -9.58
N THR A 78 3.58 -9.96 -9.35
CA THR A 78 2.14 -9.66 -9.13
C THR A 78 1.75 -9.75 -7.67
N LYS A 79 2.49 -10.54 -6.89
CA LYS A 79 2.32 -10.68 -5.45
C LYS A 79 3.68 -10.98 -4.82
N LEU A 80 3.91 -10.45 -3.62
CA LEU A 80 5.09 -10.78 -2.83
C LEU A 80 4.72 -10.67 -1.35
N GLU A 81 5.27 -11.58 -0.55
CA GLU A 81 5.26 -11.52 0.91
C GLU A 81 6.64 -11.92 1.40
N GLY A 82 7.25 -11.11 2.26
CA GLY A 82 8.60 -11.40 2.71
C GLY A 82 9.13 -10.42 3.73
N ASP A 83 10.32 -10.72 4.18
CA ASP A 83 11.06 -9.96 5.16
C ASP A 83 12.35 -9.42 4.54
N ILE A 84 12.70 -8.20 4.92
CA ILE A 84 13.95 -7.55 4.50
C ILE A 84 14.63 -6.91 5.70
N SER A 85 15.96 -6.99 5.75
CA SER A 85 16.79 -6.11 6.59
C SER A 85 18.04 -5.67 5.81
N ASN A 86 18.63 -4.53 6.21
CA ASN A 86 19.86 -4.01 5.63
C ASN A 86 21.02 -3.92 6.65
N THR A 87 20.84 -4.48 7.84
CA THR A 87 21.84 -4.44 8.93
C THR A 87 21.98 -5.82 9.54
N PRO A 88 23.22 -6.35 9.66
CA PRO A 88 24.51 -5.78 9.26
C PRO A 88 24.74 -5.76 7.74
N GLN A 89 24.01 -6.53 6.99
CA GLN A 89 24.02 -6.60 5.52
C GLN A 89 22.61 -6.75 4.97
N THR A 90 22.44 -6.51 3.67
CA THR A 90 21.13 -6.70 3.04
C THR A 90 20.81 -8.18 2.93
N VAL A 91 19.73 -8.58 3.59
CA VAL A 91 19.13 -9.92 3.52
C VAL A 91 17.64 -9.79 3.27
N ALA A 92 17.10 -10.61 2.40
CA ALA A 92 15.66 -10.72 2.23
C ALA A 92 15.25 -12.17 1.96
N THR A 93 14.06 -12.53 2.46
CA THR A 93 13.47 -13.86 2.24
C THR A 93 11.97 -13.71 2.02
N GLY A 94 11.37 -14.61 1.26
CA GLY A 94 9.94 -14.55 1.05
C GLY A 94 9.44 -15.46 -0.04
N ILE A 95 8.20 -15.18 -0.45
CA ILE A 95 7.50 -15.85 -1.54
C ILE A 95 7.02 -14.75 -2.50
N ALA A 96 7.21 -14.96 -3.78
CA ALA A 96 6.74 -14.06 -4.82
C ALA A 96 5.96 -14.83 -5.89
N THR A 97 4.91 -14.22 -6.42
CA THR A 97 4.28 -14.66 -7.67
C THR A 97 4.83 -13.82 -8.80
N VAL A 98 5.54 -14.44 -9.72
CA VAL A 98 6.17 -13.78 -10.86
C VAL A 98 5.57 -14.25 -12.18
N LEU A 99 5.50 -13.37 -13.17
CA LEU A 99 5.06 -13.73 -14.52
C LEU A 99 6.24 -14.26 -15.33
N VAL A 100 6.19 -15.56 -15.65
CA VAL A 100 7.10 -16.19 -16.61
C VAL A 100 6.38 -16.25 -17.97
N GLY A 101 6.76 -15.36 -18.88
CA GLY A 101 5.88 -15.02 -19.99
C GLY A 101 4.58 -14.38 -19.46
N ASN A 102 3.44 -15.02 -19.70
CA ASN A 102 2.12 -14.61 -19.20
C ASN A 102 1.55 -15.55 -18.12
N THR A 103 2.36 -16.50 -17.64
CA THR A 103 1.93 -17.51 -16.66
C THR A 103 2.42 -17.12 -15.27
N PRO A 104 1.55 -16.90 -14.29
CA PRO A 104 1.96 -16.65 -12.92
C PRO A 104 2.56 -17.92 -12.31
N GLN A 105 3.72 -17.79 -11.70
CA GLN A 105 4.44 -18.83 -10.97
C GLN A 105 4.79 -18.33 -9.58
N GLU A 106 4.46 -19.10 -8.56
CA GLU A 106 4.86 -18.83 -7.19
C GLU A 106 6.25 -19.44 -6.95
N ALA A 107 7.13 -18.67 -6.34
CA ALA A 107 8.46 -19.10 -6.00
C ALA A 107 8.93 -18.50 -4.69
N LYS A 108 9.66 -19.28 -3.91
CA LYS A 108 10.39 -18.79 -2.75
C LYS A 108 11.68 -18.12 -3.22
N PHE A 109 12.13 -17.13 -2.46
CA PHE A 109 13.40 -16.47 -2.73
C PHE A 109 14.18 -16.22 -1.45
N VAL A 110 15.49 -16.18 -1.61
CA VAL A 110 16.46 -15.77 -0.59
C VAL A 110 17.48 -14.84 -1.26
N PHE A 111 17.62 -13.64 -0.70
CA PHE A 111 18.69 -12.72 -1.04
C PHE A 111 19.68 -12.69 0.11
N VAL A 112 20.88 -13.12 -0.12
CA VAL A 112 21.97 -13.19 0.87
C VAL A 112 23.32 -13.06 0.16
N ASP A 113 24.30 -12.42 0.79
CA ASP A 113 25.66 -12.21 0.27
C ASP A 113 25.68 -11.57 -1.14
N GLY A 114 24.67 -10.76 -1.47
CA GLY A 114 24.52 -10.12 -2.78
C GLY A 114 23.95 -11.00 -3.88
N HIS A 115 23.66 -12.26 -3.61
CA HIS A 115 23.08 -13.22 -4.55
C HIS A 115 21.59 -13.41 -4.33
N LEU A 116 20.86 -13.64 -5.42
CA LEU A 116 19.46 -14.05 -5.39
C LEU A 116 19.35 -15.55 -5.66
N TYR A 117 18.76 -16.26 -4.74
CA TYR A 117 18.42 -17.68 -4.88
C TYR A 117 16.90 -17.81 -4.94
N SER A 118 16.40 -18.68 -5.83
CA SER A 118 14.95 -18.94 -5.92
C SER A 118 14.70 -20.36 -6.43
N ASP A 119 13.57 -20.91 -6.04
CA ASP A 119 13.06 -22.20 -6.50
C ASP A 119 12.04 -22.06 -7.67
N LEU A 120 12.14 -20.96 -8.42
CA LEU A 120 11.24 -20.60 -9.52
C LEU A 120 11.13 -21.70 -10.60
N GLY A 121 12.24 -22.36 -10.92
CA GLY A 121 12.23 -23.43 -11.95
C GLY A 121 11.71 -24.76 -11.46
N GLN A 122 11.93 -25.07 -10.19
CA GLN A 122 11.53 -26.34 -9.56
C GLN A 122 11.26 -26.10 -8.08
N PRO A 123 10.00 -26.22 -7.63
CA PRO A 123 9.66 -26.02 -6.23
C PRO A 123 10.55 -26.81 -5.26
N GLY A 124 11.11 -26.13 -4.28
CA GLY A 124 11.99 -26.70 -3.28
C GLY A 124 13.46 -26.89 -3.71
N THR A 125 13.79 -26.64 -4.97
CA THR A 125 15.17 -26.70 -5.47
C THR A 125 15.65 -25.30 -5.85
N TYR A 126 16.51 -24.72 -5.02
CA TYR A 126 17.01 -23.38 -5.25
C TYR A 126 18.08 -23.32 -6.34
N THR A 127 17.92 -22.35 -7.21
CA THR A 127 18.93 -21.96 -8.23
C THR A 127 19.56 -20.63 -7.84
N ASP A 128 20.85 -20.49 -7.98
CA ASP A 128 21.57 -19.24 -7.84
C ASP A 128 21.42 -18.42 -9.13
N PHE A 129 20.69 -17.31 -9.06
CA PHE A 129 20.51 -16.37 -10.16
C PHE A 129 21.65 -15.33 -10.25
N GLY A 130 22.68 -15.48 -9.43
CA GLY A 130 23.86 -14.61 -9.41
C GLY A 130 23.60 -13.29 -8.69
N ASN A 131 24.22 -12.21 -9.16
CA ASN A 131 24.13 -10.90 -8.54
C ASN A 131 22.66 -10.40 -8.54
N GLY A 132 22.05 -10.45 -7.38
CA GLY A 132 20.64 -10.08 -7.22
C GLY A 132 20.35 -8.61 -7.55
N ALA A 133 21.32 -7.71 -7.37
CA ALA A 133 21.17 -6.30 -7.72
C ALA A 133 21.04 -6.06 -9.24
N SER A 134 21.41 -7.02 -10.07
CA SER A 134 21.18 -6.98 -11.53
C SER A 134 19.74 -7.35 -11.90
N ILE A 135 19.01 -8.00 -10.98
CA ILE A 135 17.59 -8.38 -11.14
C ILE A 135 16.71 -7.34 -10.44
N TYR A 136 16.95 -7.14 -9.16
CA TYR A 136 16.29 -6.11 -8.36
C TYR A 136 17.16 -5.72 -7.16
N ARG A 137 17.38 -4.43 -6.98
CA ARG A 137 18.15 -3.90 -5.85
C ARG A 137 17.30 -3.84 -4.58
N VAL A 138 17.19 -4.95 -3.89
CA VAL A 138 16.36 -5.09 -2.67
C VAL A 138 16.64 -4.00 -1.63
N SER A 139 17.92 -3.62 -1.44
CA SER A 139 18.34 -2.59 -0.49
C SER A 139 17.72 -1.22 -0.73
N VAL A 140 17.21 -0.94 -1.94
CA VAL A 140 16.63 0.38 -2.26
C VAL A 140 15.43 0.70 -1.39
N LEU A 141 14.63 -0.30 -0.99
CA LEU A 141 13.42 -0.08 -0.18
C LEU A 141 13.74 0.61 1.15
N LEU A 142 14.88 0.26 1.77
CA LEU A 142 15.34 0.79 3.06
C LEU A 142 16.43 1.87 2.89
N ASP A 143 16.74 2.30 1.66
CA ASP A 143 17.70 3.39 1.43
C ASP A 143 17.08 4.72 1.89
N PRO A 144 17.69 5.45 2.85
CA PRO A 144 17.12 6.67 3.39
C PRO A 144 17.00 7.82 2.38
N ASN A 145 17.73 7.77 1.26
CA ASN A 145 17.81 8.84 0.27
C ASN A 145 17.16 8.48 -1.08
N LYS A 146 16.85 7.20 -1.32
CA LYS A 146 16.30 6.71 -2.60
C LYS A 146 15.08 5.81 -2.42
N GLY A 147 14.84 5.33 -1.20
CA GLY A 147 13.82 4.36 -0.86
C GLY A 147 12.47 4.99 -0.48
N LEU A 148 11.73 4.25 0.33
CA LEU A 148 10.40 4.65 0.80
C LEU A 148 10.41 5.99 1.52
N ALA A 149 11.46 6.28 2.30
CA ALA A 149 11.60 7.57 2.98
C ALA A 149 11.74 8.74 1.99
N ASN A 150 12.47 8.56 0.90
CA ASN A 150 12.62 9.58 -0.15
C ASN A 150 11.30 9.84 -0.87
N LEU A 151 10.54 8.79 -1.17
CA LEU A 151 9.22 8.92 -1.79
C LEU A 151 8.27 9.73 -0.91
N LEU A 152 8.24 9.47 0.40
CA LEU A 152 7.43 10.26 1.35
C LEU A 152 7.87 11.73 1.39
N ALA A 153 9.17 12.00 1.39
CA ALA A 153 9.72 13.37 1.44
C ALA A 153 9.40 14.19 0.19
N ASN A 154 9.25 13.51 -0.96
CA ASN A 154 9.04 14.13 -2.27
C ASN A 154 7.58 14.08 -2.74
N LEU A 155 6.66 13.58 -1.93
CA LEU A 155 5.24 13.50 -2.31
C LEU A 155 4.68 14.91 -2.49
N LYS A 156 4.23 15.22 -3.71
CA LYS A 156 3.68 16.51 -4.11
C LYS A 156 2.16 16.55 -3.94
N ASP A 157 1.61 17.75 -3.84
CA ASP A 157 0.17 18.02 -3.76
C ASP A 157 -0.53 17.18 -2.67
N ALA A 158 0.19 16.97 -1.56
CA ALA A 158 -0.23 16.10 -0.49
C ALA A 158 -1.41 16.69 0.29
N ALA A 159 -2.44 15.89 0.50
CA ALA A 159 -3.62 16.24 1.29
C ALA A 159 -4.09 15.06 2.15
N VAL A 160 -4.51 15.35 3.38
CA VAL A 160 -5.16 14.34 4.23
C VAL A 160 -6.52 13.98 3.63
N ALA A 161 -6.74 12.70 3.37
CA ALA A 161 -7.94 12.15 2.75
C ALA A 161 -8.81 11.32 3.71
N GLY A 162 -8.52 11.39 5.01
CA GLY A 162 -9.30 10.73 6.05
C GLY A 162 -8.49 9.75 6.88
N SER A 163 -9.18 8.89 7.63
CA SER A 163 -8.60 7.87 8.48
C SER A 163 -9.12 6.49 8.07
N GLN A 164 -8.29 5.47 8.22
CA GLN A 164 -8.62 4.10 7.88
C GLN A 164 -7.82 3.13 8.76
N GLN A 165 -8.37 1.96 9.04
CA GLN A 165 -7.57 0.86 9.59
C GLN A 165 -6.94 0.04 8.45
N VAL A 166 -5.64 -0.24 8.57
CA VAL A 166 -4.89 -1.12 7.67
C VAL A 166 -4.29 -2.23 8.53
N ASN A 167 -4.70 -3.47 8.30
CA ASN A 167 -4.25 -4.64 9.07
C ASN A 167 -4.32 -4.44 10.60
N GLY A 168 -5.39 -3.78 11.08
CA GLY A 168 -5.59 -3.51 12.50
C GLY A 168 -4.88 -2.27 13.03
N VAL A 169 -4.04 -1.61 12.25
CA VAL A 169 -3.37 -0.37 12.62
C VAL A 169 -4.23 0.81 12.22
N ALA A 170 -4.53 1.71 13.15
CA ALA A 170 -5.19 2.98 12.84
C ALA A 170 -4.23 3.88 12.06
N THR A 171 -4.69 4.40 10.93
CA THR A 171 -3.84 5.21 10.04
C THR A 171 -4.54 6.47 9.56
N THR A 172 -3.73 7.47 9.23
CA THR A 172 -4.15 8.63 8.44
C THR A 172 -3.81 8.39 6.97
N LYS A 173 -4.82 8.50 6.11
CA LYS A 173 -4.69 8.39 4.67
C LYS A 173 -4.29 9.75 4.10
N ILE A 174 -3.24 9.78 3.30
CA ILE A 174 -2.74 10.97 2.60
C ILE A 174 -2.64 10.64 1.11
N THR A 175 -3.23 11.47 0.27
CA THR A 175 -3.12 11.37 -1.20
C THR A 175 -2.18 12.43 -1.72
N GLY A 176 -1.52 12.16 -2.84
CA GLY A 176 -0.62 13.08 -3.50
C GLY A 176 -0.07 12.49 -4.80
N GLU A 177 1.01 13.06 -5.29
CA GLU A 177 1.68 12.67 -6.52
C GLU A 177 3.16 12.36 -6.28
N SER A 178 3.62 11.19 -6.69
CA SER A 178 5.04 10.84 -6.72
C SER A 178 5.63 11.07 -8.10
N SER A 179 6.92 11.38 -8.19
CA SER A 179 7.58 11.40 -9.48
C SER A 179 7.68 9.99 -10.08
N ALA A 180 7.50 9.87 -11.39
CA ALA A 180 7.67 8.59 -12.08
C ALA A 180 9.09 8.03 -11.95
N ASP A 181 10.09 8.90 -11.75
CA ASP A 181 11.50 8.51 -11.55
C ASP A 181 11.75 7.95 -10.14
N ASP A 182 11.11 8.51 -9.10
CA ASP A 182 11.17 7.94 -7.74
C ASP A 182 10.51 6.55 -7.73
N ILE A 183 9.37 6.40 -8.41
CA ILE A 183 8.71 5.09 -8.56
C ILE A 183 9.61 4.11 -9.33
N ALA A 184 10.24 4.54 -10.44
CA ALA A 184 11.15 3.70 -11.20
C ALA A 184 12.38 3.27 -10.38
N THR A 185 12.87 4.15 -9.52
CA THR A 185 13.96 3.85 -8.58
C THR A 185 13.55 2.76 -7.59
N LEU A 186 12.34 2.86 -7.02
CA LEU A 186 11.81 1.88 -6.06
C LEU A 186 11.46 0.53 -6.70
N SER A 187 10.86 0.54 -7.88
CA SER A 187 10.41 -0.69 -8.57
C SER A 187 11.52 -1.36 -9.40
N GLY A 188 12.62 -0.67 -9.65
CA GLY A 188 13.70 -1.14 -10.52
C GLY A 188 13.38 -1.02 -12.02
N SER A 189 12.22 -0.51 -12.38
CA SER A 189 11.78 -0.29 -13.76
C SER A 189 10.74 0.82 -13.85
N ARG A 190 10.62 1.45 -15.02
CA ARG A 190 9.58 2.44 -15.25
C ARG A 190 8.23 1.74 -15.43
N LEU A 191 7.26 2.11 -14.60
CA LEU A 191 5.92 1.51 -14.59
C LEU A 191 4.87 2.33 -15.38
N THR A 192 5.31 3.41 -16.02
CA THR A 192 4.47 4.33 -16.80
C THR A 192 5.07 4.54 -18.19
N ASP A 193 4.29 5.09 -19.10
CA ASP A 193 4.82 5.61 -20.36
C ASP A 193 5.85 6.72 -20.10
N GLU A 194 6.78 6.91 -21.01
CA GLU A 194 7.88 7.89 -20.86
C GLU A 194 7.39 9.34 -20.74
N THR A 195 6.21 9.63 -21.28
CA THR A 195 5.58 10.96 -21.20
C THR A 195 4.95 11.28 -19.85
N ILE A 196 4.74 10.28 -19.00
CA ILE A 196 4.14 10.44 -17.67
C ILE A 196 5.24 10.80 -16.67
N SER A 197 5.15 11.97 -16.08
CA SER A 197 6.12 12.47 -15.10
C SER A 197 5.71 12.26 -13.64
N THR A 198 4.40 12.11 -13.37
CA THR A 198 3.86 11.92 -12.03
C THR A 198 2.91 10.73 -11.97
N VAL A 199 2.79 10.11 -10.80
CA VAL A 199 1.97 8.93 -10.53
C VAL A 199 1.11 9.21 -9.30
N PRO A 200 -0.24 9.09 -9.43
CA PRO A 200 -1.12 9.19 -8.27
C PRO A 200 -0.68 8.21 -7.17
N THR A 201 -0.48 8.75 -5.99
CA THR A 201 0.09 8.03 -4.86
C THR A 201 -0.76 8.24 -3.61
N THR A 202 -1.03 7.19 -2.89
CA THR A 202 -1.68 7.23 -1.59
C THR A 202 -0.79 6.55 -0.57
N VAL A 203 -0.62 7.19 0.58
CA VAL A 203 0.13 6.64 1.70
C VAL A 203 -0.74 6.61 2.95
N TRP A 204 -0.52 5.62 3.80
CA TRP A 204 -1.16 5.47 5.10
C TRP A 204 -0.09 5.46 6.17
N THR A 205 -0.11 6.48 7.02
CA THR A 205 0.82 6.60 8.15
C THR A 205 0.12 6.25 9.45
N ALA A 206 0.79 5.54 10.34
CA ALA A 206 0.24 5.15 11.64
C ALA A 206 -0.14 6.37 12.47
N SER A 207 -1.32 6.30 13.11
CA SER A 207 -1.88 7.36 13.96
C SER A 207 -1.72 7.07 15.46
N ASP A 208 -0.92 6.03 15.82
CA ASP A 208 -0.64 5.61 17.19
C ASP A 208 0.54 6.35 17.84
N GLY A 209 1.07 7.36 17.16
CA GLY A 209 2.25 8.12 17.56
C GLY A 209 3.57 7.56 17.02
N SER A 210 3.58 6.37 16.42
CA SER A 210 4.79 5.79 15.81
C SER A 210 5.16 6.45 14.48
N SER A 211 4.19 7.00 13.77
CA SER A 211 4.34 7.62 12.44
C SER A 211 4.94 6.69 11.37
N HIS A 212 4.89 5.38 11.55
CA HIS A 212 5.37 4.46 10.52
C HIS A 212 4.53 4.55 9.24
N LEU A 213 5.18 4.37 8.09
CA LEU A 213 4.48 4.11 6.83
C LEU A 213 3.92 2.68 6.88
N VAL A 214 2.59 2.55 6.94
CA VAL A 214 1.90 1.25 7.02
C VAL A 214 1.57 0.71 5.64
N GLN A 215 1.16 1.59 4.72
CA GLN A 215 0.83 1.20 3.35
C GLN A 215 1.17 2.32 2.37
N LEU A 216 1.59 1.92 1.19
CA LEU A 216 1.79 2.76 0.01
C LEU A 216 1.01 2.13 -1.14
N GLN A 217 0.25 2.94 -1.86
CA GLN A 217 -0.40 2.54 -3.11
C GLN A 217 -0.08 3.54 -4.21
N ILE A 218 0.30 3.05 -5.36
CA ILE A 218 0.48 3.84 -6.58
C ILE A 218 -0.46 3.35 -7.66
N ALA A 219 -0.87 4.25 -8.56
CA ALA A 219 -1.69 3.96 -9.73
C ALA A 219 -0.93 4.36 -11.01
N PRO A 220 -0.03 3.50 -11.53
CA PRO A 220 0.86 3.85 -12.64
C PRO A 220 0.12 4.12 -13.96
N THR A 221 -0.97 3.41 -14.20
CA THR A 221 -1.83 3.56 -15.37
C THR A 221 -3.30 3.47 -14.96
N PRO A 222 -4.26 3.91 -15.78
CA PRO A 222 -5.68 3.79 -15.47
C PRO A 222 -6.08 2.34 -15.14
N ASN A 223 -6.89 2.17 -14.10
CA ASN A 223 -7.39 0.88 -13.61
C ASN A 223 -6.31 -0.10 -13.11
N THR A 224 -5.11 0.39 -12.83
CA THR A 224 -4.05 -0.42 -12.21
C THR A 224 -3.70 0.10 -10.83
N SER A 225 -3.18 -0.77 -9.97
CA SER A 225 -2.55 -0.35 -8.72
C SER A 225 -1.44 -1.31 -8.28
N VAL A 226 -0.44 -0.76 -7.62
CA VAL A 226 0.58 -1.50 -6.88
C VAL A 226 0.46 -1.06 -5.43
N THR A 227 0.15 -2.01 -4.56
CA THR A 227 -0.01 -1.76 -3.12
C THR A 227 1.10 -2.48 -2.36
N LEU A 228 1.85 -1.74 -1.57
CA LEU A 228 2.88 -2.23 -0.67
C LEU A 228 2.41 -1.99 0.76
N THR A 229 2.34 -3.05 1.59
CA THR A 229 1.98 -2.94 3.00
C THR A 229 3.14 -3.40 3.85
N MET A 230 3.43 -2.67 4.92
CA MET A 230 4.59 -2.88 5.78
C MET A 230 4.17 -3.11 7.24
N SER A 231 4.93 -3.96 7.92
CA SER A 231 4.81 -4.25 9.35
C SER A 231 6.16 -4.65 9.94
N ASP A 232 6.20 -4.94 11.23
CA ASP A 232 7.38 -5.45 11.94
C ASP A 232 8.64 -4.61 11.72
N TRP A 233 8.50 -3.29 11.80
CA TRP A 233 9.61 -2.34 11.60
C TRP A 233 10.75 -2.59 12.59
N GLY A 234 11.98 -2.63 12.09
CA GLY A 234 13.18 -2.97 12.86
C GLY A 234 13.47 -4.48 12.92
N LYS A 235 12.68 -5.30 12.21
CA LYS A 235 12.87 -6.75 12.14
C LYS A 235 14.26 -7.09 11.61
N GLN A 236 14.99 -7.94 12.34
CA GLN A 236 16.24 -8.50 11.87
C GLN A 236 15.96 -9.76 11.05
N VAL A 237 16.53 -9.83 9.87
CA VAL A 237 16.40 -10.99 8.98
C VAL A 237 17.75 -11.69 8.87
N THR A 238 17.73 -12.97 9.06
CA THR A 238 18.90 -13.84 8.86
C THR A 238 18.56 -14.90 7.84
N ALA A 239 19.45 -15.13 6.90
CA ALA A 239 19.33 -16.22 5.95
C ALA A 239 20.70 -16.81 5.68
N THR A 240 20.71 -18.08 5.33
CA THR A 240 21.88 -18.78 4.83
C THR A 240 21.68 -19.11 3.36
N LYS A 241 22.78 -19.20 2.63
CA LYS A 241 22.74 -19.68 1.26
C LYS A 241 22.00 -21.02 1.22
N PRO A 242 20.90 -21.11 0.46
CA PRO A 242 20.23 -22.42 0.28
C PRO A 242 21.13 -23.34 -0.54
N VAL A 243 21.19 -24.61 -0.12
CA VAL A 243 22.01 -25.65 -0.75
C VAL A 243 21.18 -26.41 -1.75
#